data_d246e3585f619b22496d0467954c3b7a
#
_entry.id   d246e3585f619b22496d0467954c3b7a
#
_cell.length_a   1.000
_cell.length_b   1.000
_cell.length_c   1.000
_cell.angle_alpha   90.00
_cell.angle_beta   90.00
_cell.angle_gamma   90.00
#
_symmetry.space_group_name_H-M   'P 1'
#
loop_
_entity.id
_entity.type
_entity.pdbx_description
1 polymer ?
#
loop_
_entity_poly.entity_id
_entity_poly.type
_entity_poly.pdbx_seq_one_letter_code
_entity_poly.pdbx_strand_id
1 'polypeptide(L)'
;MILFTADWHIKLGQKNVPMAWACSRYKLFFDKIYELEKNVNLHIIGGDLFDRVPSMDELTLYFDFVKGVTVDTIIFDGNHEATRKHKTFFTNLKRVTEELNPKVKVITETFYLHDWAILPYADLHRKSSIEDIDDVDYLFTHVRGEIPPHVTPEVDLERFDKFKIVFAGDLHAHENTQRNIVYPGSPMTTSFHRNVVKTGYLLIDDDWSWTWHEFDLPQLLRKTVSSTEEMVQTEWHHTIYEVEGDVSDLSGVKNSDLLDKKVIKRKTEATLILDKEMTIEEELGEYLSYILELDETKVKKIIGVFSDNSRKANME
;
A
#
# COMPACT_ATOMS: atom_id res chain seq x y z
N MET A 1 28.07 -0.32 -3.65
CA MET A 1 26.72 0.17 -4.03
C MET A 1 25.67 -0.81 -3.52
N ILE A 2 24.55 -0.31 -2.93
CA ILE A 2 23.42 -1.07 -2.38
C ILE A 2 22.19 -0.78 -3.21
N LEU A 3 21.43 -1.82 -3.58
CA LEU A 3 20.04 -1.71 -4.06
C LEU A 3 19.12 -1.76 -2.85
N PHE A 4 18.23 -0.77 -2.70
CA PHE A 4 17.22 -0.78 -1.65
C PHE A 4 15.82 -0.74 -2.26
N THR A 5 15.01 -1.74 -1.91
CA THR A 5 13.60 -1.86 -2.29
C THR A 5 12.77 -2.17 -1.05
N ALA A 6 11.48 -1.83 -1.04
CA ALA A 6 10.55 -2.15 0.04
C ALA A 6 9.12 -2.29 -0.52
N ASP A 7 8.17 -2.71 0.29
CA ASP A 7 6.74 -2.67 -0.03
C ASP A 7 6.36 -3.42 -1.32
N TRP A 8 6.86 -4.66 -1.47
CA TRP A 8 6.57 -5.49 -2.65
C TRP A 8 5.15 -6.02 -2.67
N HIS A 9 4.58 -6.26 -1.48
CA HIS A 9 3.23 -6.76 -1.27
C HIS A 9 2.87 -7.93 -2.20
N ILE A 10 3.64 -9.00 -2.16
CA ILE A 10 3.33 -10.21 -2.95
C ILE A 10 1.91 -10.67 -2.62
N LYS A 11 1.03 -10.59 -3.62
CA LYS A 11 -0.39 -10.86 -3.51
C LYS A 11 -0.95 -11.36 -4.83
N LEU A 12 -1.39 -12.61 -4.86
CA LEU A 12 -1.96 -13.23 -6.06
C LEU A 12 -3.50 -13.25 -6.08
N GLY A 13 -4.14 -13.23 -4.92
CA GLY A 13 -5.60 -13.32 -4.78
C GLY A 13 -6.32 -11.97 -4.71
N GLN A 14 -5.85 -10.95 -5.41
CA GLN A 14 -6.52 -9.64 -5.42
C GLN A 14 -7.80 -9.68 -6.25
N LYS A 15 -8.90 -9.11 -5.70
CA LYS A 15 -10.19 -9.02 -6.40
C LYS A 15 -10.02 -8.30 -7.75
N ASN A 16 -10.65 -8.82 -8.78
CA ASN A 16 -10.62 -8.31 -10.15
C ASN A 16 -9.23 -8.29 -10.80
N VAL A 17 -8.28 -9.08 -10.29
CA VAL A 17 -6.96 -9.26 -10.90
C VAL A 17 -6.79 -10.72 -11.29
N PRO A 18 -6.62 -11.04 -12.57
CA PRO A 18 -6.36 -12.42 -12.99
C PRO A 18 -5.05 -12.93 -12.40
N MET A 19 -5.08 -14.12 -11.78
CA MET A 19 -3.91 -14.71 -11.15
C MET A 19 -2.74 -14.85 -12.11
N ALA A 20 -3.00 -15.29 -13.36
CA ALA A 20 -1.95 -15.44 -14.36
C ALA A 20 -1.25 -14.11 -14.69
N TRP A 21 -2.02 -13.03 -14.79
CA TRP A 21 -1.46 -11.68 -14.99
C TRP A 21 -0.63 -11.23 -13.79
N ALA A 22 -1.14 -11.43 -12.55
CA ALA A 22 -0.41 -11.10 -11.34
C ALA A 22 0.92 -11.86 -11.23
N CYS A 23 0.92 -13.18 -11.49
CA CYS A 23 2.14 -14.00 -11.54
C CYS A 23 3.15 -13.46 -12.57
N SER A 24 2.69 -13.15 -13.79
CA SER A 24 3.55 -12.63 -14.87
C SER A 24 4.16 -11.29 -14.48
N ARG A 25 3.39 -10.42 -13.83
CA ARG A 25 3.84 -9.13 -13.33
C ARG A 25 4.97 -9.27 -12.28
N TYR A 26 4.81 -10.17 -11.30
CA TYR A 26 5.87 -10.41 -10.31
C TYR A 26 7.12 -11.02 -10.96
N LYS A 27 6.98 -11.95 -11.89
CA LYS A 27 8.12 -12.51 -12.63
C LYS A 27 8.89 -11.42 -13.38
N LEU A 28 8.18 -10.55 -14.08
CA LEU A 28 8.79 -9.41 -14.77
C LEU A 28 9.53 -8.49 -13.80
N PHE A 29 8.96 -8.25 -12.61
CA PHE A 29 9.63 -7.49 -11.56
C PHE A 29 10.89 -8.20 -11.06
N PHE A 30 10.85 -9.48 -10.80
CA PHE A 30 12.03 -10.24 -10.37
C PHE A 30 13.14 -10.26 -11.43
N ASP A 31 12.78 -10.36 -12.71
CA ASP A 31 13.76 -10.25 -13.80
C ASP A 31 14.46 -8.88 -13.79
N LYS A 32 13.71 -7.80 -13.52
CA LYS A 32 14.27 -6.45 -13.35
C LYS A 32 15.22 -6.38 -12.14
N ILE A 33 14.85 -6.98 -11.02
CA ILE A 33 15.72 -7.05 -9.82
C ILE A 33 17.00 -7.80 -10.15
N TYR A 34 16.96 -8.97 -10.80
CA TYR A 34 18.15 -9.73 -11.16
C TYR A 34 19.08 -8.98 -12.10
N GLU A 35 18.53 -8.15 -13.00
CA GLU A 35 19.34 -7.26 -13.85
C GLU A 35 20.05 -6.18 -13.02
N LEU A 36 19.38 -5.57 -12.05
CA LEU A 36 19.96 -4.57 -11.15
C LEU A 36 21.04 -5.18 -10.25
N GLU A 37 20.81 -6.39 -9.73
CA GLU A 37 21.73 -7.12 -8.87
C GLU A 37 23.13 -7.33 -9.51
N LYS A 38 23.23 -7.37 -10.84
CA LYS A 38 24.52 -7.49 -11.54
C LYS A 38 25.48 -6.31 -11.29
N ASN A 39 24.92 -5.18 -10.87
CA ASN A 39 25.69 -3.92 -10.73
C ASN A 39 25.81 -3.44 -9.28
N VAL A 40 25.34 -4.23 -8.30
CA VAL A 40 25.39 -3.87 -6.88
C VAL A 40 26.09 -4.96 -6.07
N ASN A 41 26.54 -4.62 -4.87
CA ASN A 41 27.21 -5.55 -3.97
C ASN A 41 26.26 -6.15 -2.93
N LEU A 42 25.14 -5.47 -2.67
CA LEU A 42 24.17 -5.85 -1.67
C LEU A 42 22.77 -5.42 -2.14
N HIS A 43 21.77 -6.27 -1.94
CA HIS A 43 20.37 -5.92 -2.07
C HIS A 43 19.70 -5.96 -0.69
N ILE A 44 19.01 -4.89 -0.30
CA ILE A 44 18.23 -4.84 0.95
C ILE A 44 16.76 -4.70 0.59
N ILE A 45 15.94 -5.60 1.12
CA ILE A 45 14.48 -5.60 0.98
C ILE A 45 13.87 -5.19 2.31
N GLY A 46 13.32 -3.98 2.34
CA GLY A 46 12.96 -3.21 3.53
C GLY A 46 11.55 -3.44 4.05
N GLY A 47 11.11 -4.68 4.19
CA GLY A 47 9.80 -5.02 4.76
C GLY A 47 8.64 -4.98 3.76
N ASP A 48 7.49 -5.43 4.23
CA ASP A 48 6.25 -5.59 3.45
C ASP A 48 6.46 -6.33 2.14
N LEU A 49 7.23 -7.42 2.22
CA LEU A 49 7.44 -8.33 1.10
C LEU A 49 6.15 -9.01 0.68
N PHE A 50 5.32 -9.37 1.66
CA PHE A 50 3.98 -9.95 1.45
C PHE A 50 2.89 -8.98 1.90
N ASP A 51 1.72 -9.01 1.24
CA ASP A 51 0.55 -8.21 1.62
C ASP A 51 -0.13 -8.71 2.92
N ARG A 52 0.10 -9.96 3.28
CA ARG A 52 -0.41 -10.68 4.46
C ARG A 52 0.33 -11.99 4.62
N VAL A 53 -0.07 -12.83 5.58
CA VAL A 53 0.40 -14.22 5.63
C VAL A 53 0.17 -14.89 4.26
N PRO A 54 1.24 -15.34 3.59
CA PRO A 54 1.18 -15.79 2.21
C PRO A 54 0.42 -17.10 2.02
N SER A 55 -0.23 -17.22 0.88
CA SER A 55 -0.73 -18.50 0.37
C SER A 55 0.41 -19.38 -0.13
N MET A 56 0.13 -20.66 -0.42
CA MET A 56 1.13 -21.57 -0.97
C MET A 56 1.65 -21.11 -2.35
N ASP A 57 0.79 -20.52 -3.18
CA ASP A 57 1.19 -19.98 -4.49
C ASP A 57 2.10 -18.77 -4.34
N GLU A 58 1.81 -17.89 -3.39
CA GLU A 58 2.63 -16.73 -3.04
C GLU A 58 3.99 -17.16 -2.46
N LEU A 59 4.02 -18.20 -1.62
CA LEU A 59 5.27 -18.80 -1.13
C LEU A 59 6.10 -19.42 -2.26
N THR A 60 5.45 -20.10 -3.20
CA THR A 60 6.13 -20.68 -4.36
C THR A 60 6.80 -19.59 -5.19
N LEU A 61 6.06 -18.49 -5.44
CA LEU A 61 6.58 -17.34 -6.16
C LEU A 61 7.78 -16.69 -5.42
N TYR A 62 7.69 -16.56 -4.10
CA TYR A 62 8.77 -16.06 -3.25
C TYR A 62 10.02 -16.96 -3.31
N PHE A 63 9.86 -18.26 -3.19
CA PHE A 63 10.99 -19.20 -3.25
C PHE A 63 11.62 -19.24 -4.63
N ASP A 64 10.84 -19.05 -5.69
CA ASP A 64 11.40 -18.93 -7.05
C ASP A 64 12.25 -17.64 -7.17
N PHE A 65 11.82 -16.52 -6.58
CA PHE A 65 12.64 -15.34 -6.45
C PHE A 65 13.94 -15.63 -5.69
N VAL A 66 13.85 -16.20 -4.48
CA VAL A 66 15.02 -16.50 -3.64
C VAL A 66 16.06 -17.33 -4.37
N LYS A 67 15.65 -18.34 -5.15
CA LYS A 67 16.56 -19.17 -5.95
C LYS A 67 17.32 -18.38 -7.00
N GLY A 68 16.68 -17.35 -7.58
CA GLY A 68 17.27 -16.54 -8.65
C GLY A 68 18.23 -15.44 -8.16
N VAL A 69 18.24 -15.12 -6.88
CA VAL A 69 19.10 -14.10 -6.28
C VAL A 69 20.57 -14.44 -6.48
N THR A 70 21.35 -13.47 -6.98
CA THR A 70 22.77 -13.65 -7.34
C THR A 70 23.75 -12.84 -6.52
N VAL A 71 23.29 -11.85 -5.76
CA VAL A 71 24.07 -10.97 -4.88
C VAL A 71 23.70 -11.24 -3.42
N ASP A 72 24.55 -10.85 -2.48
CA ASP A 72 24.17 -10.89 -1.06
C ASP A 72 22.91 -10.06 -0.85
N THR A 73 21.89 -10.68 -0.27
CA THR A 73 20.56 -10.06 -0.10
C THR A 73 20.11 -10.17 1.35
N ILE A 74 19.64 -9.07 1.89
CA ILE A 74 19.08 -9.00 3.24
C ILE A 74 17.59 -8.69 3.13
N ILE A 75 16.77 -9.48 3.82
CA ILE A 75 15.33 -9.28 3.94
C ILE A 75 15.01 -9.07 5.41
N PHE A 76 14.26 -8.02 5.75
CA PHE A 76 13.70 -7.85 7.08
C PHE A 76 12.20 -7.57 7.01
N ASP A 77 11.50 -7.67 8.15
CA ASP A 77 10.04 -7.59 8.19
C ASP A 77 9.52 -6.15 8.23
N GLY A 78 8.35 -5.98 7.63
CA GLY A 78 7.49 -4.81 7.76
C GLY A 78 6.25 -5.11 8.62
N ASN A 79 5.29 -4.19 8.64
CA ASN A 79 4.08 -4.34 9.43
C ASN A 79 3.15 -5.45 8.91
N HIS A 80 3.18 -5.76 7.62
CA HIS A 80 2.39 -6.84 7.02
C HIS A 80 2.90 -8.24 7.36
N GLU A 81 4.17 -8.39 7.72
CA GLU A 81 4.73 -9.63 8.24
C GLU A 81 4.49 -9.82 9.73
N ALA A 82 4.10 -8.77 10.46
CA ALA A 82 3.83 -8.85 11.89
C ALA A 82 2.53 -9.64 12.16
N THR A 83 2.64 -10.75 12.88
CA THR A 83 1.48 -11.55 13.31
C THR A 83 0.94 -11.12 14.66
N ARG A 84 1.80 -10.57 15.50
CA ARG A 84 1.51 -9.98 16.82
C ARG A 84 2.59 -8.95 17.14
N LYS A 85 2.38 -8.15 18.19
CA LYS A 85 3.41 -7.26 18.72
C LYS A 85 4.72 -8.03 18.96
N HIS A 86 5.81 -7.59 18.37
CA HIS A 86 7.15 -8.19 18.43
C HIS A 86 7.26 -9.62 17.85
N LYS A 87 6.37 -10.00 16.93
CA LYS A 87 6.43 -11.31 16.26
C LYS A 87 6.16 -11.17 14.79
N THR A 88 7.02 -11.75 13.98
CA THR A 88 6.90 -11.83 12.54
C THR A 88 6.81 -13.30 12.09
N PHE A 89 6.06 -13.58 11.02
CA PHE A 89 6.07 -14.91 10.43
C PHE A 89 7.37 -15.20 9.66
N PHE A 90 8.20 -14.19 9.40
CA PHE A 90 9.52 -14.40 8.81
C PHE A 90 10.42 -15.32 9.64
N THR A 91 10.22 -15.37 10.95
CA THR A 91 10.89 -16.36 11.81
C THR A 91 10.71 -17.79 11.30
N ASN A 92 9.55 -18.12 10.71
CA ASN A 92 9.26 -19.45 10.16
C ASN A 92 9.87 -19.64 8.77
N LEU A 93 10.07 -18.57 8.00
CA LEU A 93 10.62 -18.62 6.64
C LEU A 93 12.15 -18.56 6.62
N LYS A 94 12.76 -17.95 7.66
CA LYS A 94 14.20 -17.69 7.73
C LYS A 94 15.05 -18.90 7.35
N ARG A 95 14.87 -20.01 8.06
CA ARG A 95 15.69 -21.22 7.84
C ARG A 95 15.57 -21.74 6.41
N VAL A 96 14.34 -21.89 5.91
CA VAL A 96 14.10 -22.41 4.55
C VAL A 96 14.67 -21.49 3.49
N THR A 97 14.54 -20.17 3.66
CA THR A 97 15.08 -19.16 2.76
C THR A 97 16.60 -19.25 2.68
N GLU A 98 17.28 -19.27 3.84
CA GLU A 98 18.73 -19.29 3.93
C GLU A 98 19.34 -20.65 3.48
N GLU A 99 18.64 -21.76 3.69
CA GLU A 99 19.03 -23.08 3.16
C GLU A 99 18.84 -23.13 1.64
N LEU A 100 17.79 -22.47 1.10
CA LEU A 100 17.50 -22.46 -0.33
C LEU A 100 18.53 -21.64 -1.12
N ASN A 101 18.95 -20.49 -0.57
CA ASN A 101 19.99 -19.67 -1.14
C ASN A 101 20.82 -18.99 -0.02
N PRO A 102 22.07 -19.46 0.21
CA PRO A 102 22.94 -18.92 1.28
C PRO A 102 23.29 -17.45 1.15
N LYS A 103 23.08 -16.83 -0.02
CA LYS A 103 23.25 -15.40 -0.24
C LYS A 103 22.12 -14.56 0.34
N VAL A 104 20.98 -15.15 0.61
CA VAL A 104 19.82 -14.48 1.18
C VAL A 104 19.80 -14.65 2.69
N LYS A 105 19.78 -13.56 3.43
CA LYS A 105 19.67 -13.53 4.89
C LYS A 105 18.36 -12.87 5.32
N VAL A 106 17.64 -13.52 6.24
CA VAL A 106 16.41 -12.98 6.83
C VAL A 106 16.73 -12.46 8.23
N ILE A 107 16.58 -11.16 8.43
CA ILE A 107 16.85 -10.48 9.70
C ILE A 107 15.52 -10.26 10.42
N THR A 108 15.39 -10.81 11.62
CA THR A 108 14.18 -10.74 12.46
C THR A 108 14.42 -10.04 13.80
N GLU A 109 15.64 -9.58 14.04
CA GLU A 109 16.07 -8.84 15.23
C GLU A 109 17.04 -7.75 14.78
N THR A 110 17.23 -6.71 15.62
CA THR A 110 18.14 -5.61 15.32
C THR A 110 19.54 -6.15 14.98
N PHE A 111 20.08 -5.71 13.87
CA PHE A 111 21.34 -6.17 13.30
C PHE A 111 22.27 -5.00 13.01
N TYR A 112 23.55 -5.16 13.30
CA TYR A 112 24.59 -4.13 13.15
C TYR A 112 25.66 -4.57 12.15
N LEU A 113 26.10 -3.64 11.32
CA LEU A 113 27.22 -3.84 10.43
C LEU A 113 28.00 -2.53 10.23
N HIS A 114 29.20 -2.44 10.79
CA HIS A 114 30.07 -1.26 10.72
C HIS A 114 29.36 0.04 11.15
N ASP A 115 29.06 0.94 10.21
CA ASP A 115 28.48 2.27 10.42
C ASP A 115 26.96 2.34 10.16
N TRP A 116 26.32 1.19 9.94
CA TRP A 116 24.87 1.10 9.72
C TRP A 116 24.22 -0.07 10.46
N ALA A 117 22.91 0.04 10.66
CA ALA A 117 22.11 -0.98 11.32
C ALA A 117 20.82 -1.26 10.57
N ILE A 118 20.22 -2.42 10.85
CA ILE A 118 18.85 -2.75 10.48
C ILE A 118 18.01 -2.85 11.75
N LEU A 119 16.91 -2.12 11.79
CA LEU A 119 15.88 -2.23 12.81
C LEU A 119 14.60 -2.78 12.18
N PRO A 120 14.33 -4.10 12.25
CA PRO A 120 13.11 -4.70 11.73
C PRO A 120 11.87 -4.16 12.43
N TYR A 121 10.70 -4.21 11.76
CA TYR A 121 9.44 -3.72 12.32
C TYR A 121 9.06 -4.41 13.64
N ALA A 122 9.31 -5.70 13.77
CA ALA A 122 9.03 -6.44 15.00
C ALA A 122 9.80 -5.89 16.22
N ASP A 123 10.96 -5.27 16.02
CA ASP A 123 11.75 -4.65 17.06
C ASP A 123 11.45 -3.15 17.25
N LEU A 124 10.94 -2.48 16.23
CA LEU A 124 10.68 -1.03 16.24
C LEU A 124 9.87 -0.57 17.46
N HIS A 125 8.88 -1.36 17.87
CA HIS A 125 7.98 -1.03 18.98
C HIS A 125 8.47 -1.49 20.36
N ARG A 126 9.68 -2.05 20.48
CA ARG A 126 10.29 -2.31 21.78
C ARG A 126 10.69 -1.00 22.42
N LYS A 127 10.55 -0.95 23.75
CA LYS A 127 11.00 0.21 24.51
C LYS A 127 12.50 0.44 24.26
N SER A 128 12.86 1.68 23.97
CA SER A 128 14.24 2.11 23.69
C SER A 128 14.90 1.45 22.46
N SER A 129 14.16 0.79 21.58
CA SER A 129 14.73 0.08 20.42
C SER A 129 15.53 0.98 19.50
N ILE A 130 15.11 2.24 19.32
CA ILE A 130 15.80 3.23 18.50
C ILE A 130 16.95 3.85 19.30
N GLU A 131 16.72 4.19 20.56
CA GLU A 131 17.69 4.81 21.48
C GLU A 131 18.88 3.89 21.75
N ASP A 132 18.64 2.57 21.82
CA ASP A 132 19.67 1.56 22.09
C ASP A 132 20.59 1.29 20.86
N ILE A 133 20.27 1.85 19.68
CA ILE A 133 21.14 1.78 18.51
C ILE A 133 22.18 2.89 18.62
N ASP A 134 23.39 2.56 19.02
CA ASP A 134 24.49 3.48 19.19
C ASP A 134 25.57 3.26 18.11
N ASP A 135 26.41 4.27 17.91
CA ASP A 135 27.63 4.23 17.09
C ASP A 135 27.39 3.92 15.59
N VAL A 136 26.18 4.21 15.05
CA VAL A 136 25.88 4.08 13.62
C VAL A 136 25.28 5.37 13.08
N ASP A 137 25.67 5.73 11.88
CA ASP A 137 25.20 6.92 11.16
C ASP A 137 23.97 6.64 10.28
N TYR A 138 23.78 5.38 9.86
CA TYR A 138 22.78 4.99 8.87
C TYR A 138 21.91 3.86 9.38
N LEU A 139 20.61 3.95 9.09
CA LEU A 139 19.65 2.98 9.55
C LEU A 139 18.76 2.49 8.38
N PHE A 140 18.54 1.18 8.31
CA PHE A 140 17.48 0.59 7.51
C PHE A 140 16.36 0.12 8.43
N THR A 141 15.11 0.46 8.12
CA THR A 141 13.96 0.10 8.94
C THR A 141 12.67 0.03 8.12
N HIS A 142 11.58 -0.30 8.78
CA HIS A 142 10.25 -0.19 8.21
C HIS A 142 9.39 0.61 9.18
N VAL A 143 9.08 1.86 8.82
CA VAL A 143 8.39 2.80 9.71
C VAL A 143 7.47 3.72 8.94
N ARG A 144 6.27 3.90 9.45
CA ARG A 144 5.28 4.82 8.90
C ARG A 144 5.67 6.27 9.13
N GLY A 145 5.77 7.01 8.04
CA GLY A 145 5.92 8.47 8.07
C GLY A 145 4.60 9.20 8.25
N GLU A 146 4.64 10.52 8.13
CA GLU A 146 3.47 11.38 8.24
C GLU A 146 2.98 11.85 6.87
N ILE A 147 1.67 11.73 6.60
CA ILE A 147 1.00 12.31 5.42
C ILE A 147 -0.28 13.02 5.91
N PRO A 148 -0.20 14.30 6.33
CA PRO A 148 -1.37 15.01 6.84
C PRO A 148 -2.47 15.17 5.78
N PRO A 149 -3.75 15.08 6.14
CA PRO A 149 -4.30 14.66 7.43
C PRO A 149 -4.53 13.15 7.53
N HIS A 150 -4.04 12.33 6.59
CA HIS A 150 -4.50 10.97 6.34
C HIS A 150 -3.67 9.89 7.04
N VAL A 151 -2.37 10.12 7.22
CA VAL A 151 -1.45 9.15 7.81
C VAL A 151 -0.73 9.77 8.99
N THR A 152 -0.81 9.09 10.13
CA THR A 152 -0.10 9.47 11.36
C THR A 152 1.01 8.46 11.64
N PRO A 153 2.22 8.92 12.00
CA PRO A 153 3.31 8.05 12.39
C PRO A 153 2.93 7.15 13.58
N GLU A 154 3.43 5.95 13.58
CA GLU A 154 3.23 4.99 14.68
C GLU A 154 4.23 5.14 15.82
N VAL A 155 5.35 5.80 15.54
CA VAL A 155 6.38 6.20 16.49
C VAL A 155 6.76 7.65 16.24
N ASP A 156 7.27 8.33 17.27
CA ASP A 156 7.76 9.68 17.12
C ASP A 156 8.98 9.72 16.18
N LEU A 157 8.84 10.41 15.06
CA LEU A 157 9.88 10.46 14.02
C LEU A 157 11.12 11.26 14.47
N GLU A 158 11.01 12.12 15.50
CA GLU A 158 12.16 12.83 16.06
C GLU A 158 13.21 11.89 16.67
N ARG A 159 12.80 10.68 17.06
CA ARG A 159 13.72 9.64 17.56
C ARG A 159 14.75 9.22 16.52
N PHE A 160 14.49 9.43 15.22
CA PHE A 160 15.41 9.13 14.13
C PHE A 160 16.41 10.24 13.81
N ASP A 161 16.29 11.42 14.40
CA ASP A 161 17.15 12.58 14.09
C ASP A 161 18.64 12.35 14.47
N LYS A 162 18.92 11.37 15.31
CA LYS A 162 20.28 10.98 15.65
C LYS A 162 21.05 10.31 14.50
N PHE A 163 20.35 9.75 13.52
CA PHE A 163 20.97 9.13 12.35
C PHE A 163 21.18 10.19 11.24
N LYS A 164 22.22 10.03 10.42
CA LYS A 164 22.43 10.90 9.27
C LYS A 164 21.36 10.68 8.20
N ILE A 165 21.07 9.41 7.89
CA ILE A 165 20.02 9.00 6.95
C ILE A 165 19.36 7.72 7.47
N VAL A 166 18.04 7.65 7.32
CA VAL A 166 17.24 6.46 7.56
C VAL A 166 16.59 6.04 6.25
N PHE A 167 16.87 4.84 5.79
CA PHE A 167 16.20 4.23 4.63
C PHE A 167 15.05 3.37 5.12
N ALA A 168 13.82 3.71 4.74
CA ALA A 168 12.63 3.08 5.32
C ALA A 168 11.63 2.58 4.28
N GLY A 169 10.93 1.47 4.59
CA GLY A 169 9.67 1.07 3.95
C GLY A 169 8.45 1.62 4.68
N ASP A 170 7.25 1.30 4.24
CA ASP A 170 5.86 1.63 4.63
C ASP A 170 5.18 2.67 3.72
N LEU A 171 5.86 3.71 3.29
CA LEU A 171 5.23 4.70 2.40
C LEU A 171 5.50 4.37 0.94
N HIS A 172 4.42 4.06 0.20
CA HIS A 172 4.49 3.52 -1.16
C HIS A 172 4.90 4.54 -2.24
N ALA A 173 5.04 5.82 -1.90
CA ALA A 173 5.47 6.87 -2.81
C ALA A 173 6.74 7.54 -2.30
N HIS A 174 7.76 7.60 -3.15
CA HIS A 174 9.05 8.23 -2.84
C HIS A 174 8.91 9.71 -2.44
N GLU A 175 7.96 10.40 -3.03
CA GLU A 175 7.65 11.81 -2.73
C GLU A 175 7.29 12.07 -1.26
N ASN A 176 6.99 11.02 -0.50
CA ASN A 176 6.74 11.10 0.95
C ASN A 176 8.03 11.07 1.79
N THR A 177 9.21 11.06 1.15
CA THR A 177 10.50 11.25 1.83
C THR A 177 10.47 12.52 2.68
N GLN A 178 10.83 12.39 3.96
CA GLN A 178 10.65 13.47 4.94
C GLN A 178 11.75 13.44 6.01
N ARG A 179 12.15 14.61 6.52
CA ARG A 179 13.25 14.74 7.49
C ARG A 179 14.52 14.07 6.92
N ASN A 180 15.14 13.21 7.71
CA ASN A 180 16.25 12.35 7.28
C ASN A 180 15.80 10.92 6.89
N ILE A 181 14.48 10.69 6.72
CA ILE A 181 13.91 9.39 6.37
C ILE A 181 13.57 9.34 4.88
N VAL A 182 14.19 8.41 4.17
CA VAL A 182 14.10 8.26 2.72
C VAL A 182 13.33 6.96 2.40
N TYR A 183 12.24 7.09 1.64
CA TYR A 183 11.43 5.97 1.20
C TYR A 183 11.70 5.64 -0.26
N PRO A 184 11.95 4.37 -0.64
CA PRO A 184 12.04 3.97 -2.05
C PRO A 184 10.66 4.05 -2.72
N GLY A 185 9.59 3.93 -1.94
CA GLY A 185 8.26 3.64 -2.41
C GLY A 185 8.09 2.15 -2.78
N SER A 186 6.87 1.77 -3.14
CA SER A 186 6.60 0.42 -3.65
C SER A 186 7.14 0.29 -5.08
N PRO A 187 7.75 -0.84 -5.47
CA PRO A 187 8.21 -1.06 -6.83
C PRO A 187 7.07 -1.29 -7.83
N MET A 188 5.88 -1.57 -7.33
CA MET A 188 4.67 -1.80 -8.11
C MET A 188 3.45 -1.23 -7.39
N THR A 189 2.37 -0.92 -8.15
CA THR A 189 1.10 -0.55 -7.53
C THR A 189 0.51 -1.70 -6.72
N THR A 190 0.21 -1.47 -5.45
CA THR A 190 -0.39 -2.46 -4.53
C THR A 190 -1.91 -2.42 -4.55
N SER A 191 -2.49 -1.33 -5.09
CA SER A 191 -3.92 -1.08 -5.26
C SER A 191 -4.20 -0.45 -6.63
N PHE A 192 -5.49 -0.32 -6.97
CA PHE A 192 -5.90 0.31 -8.22
C PHE A 192 -5.85 1.84 -8.12
N HIS A 193 -5.17 2.49 -9.05
CA HIS A 193 -5.03 3.94 -9.17
C HIS A 193 -5.78 4.48 -10.38
N ARG A 194 -6.24 5.73 -10.34
CA ARG A 194 -6.91 6.37 -11.47
C ARG A 194 -5.94 6.73 -12.60
N ASN A 195 -4.70 7.04 -12.24
CA ASN A 195 -3.63 7.39 -13.16
C ASN A 195 -2.41 6.51 -12.91
N VAL A 196 -1.52 6.44 -13.88
CA VAL A 196 -0.18 5.87 -13.71
C VAL A 196 0.55 6.64 -12.61
N VAL A 197 1.16 5.93 -11.69
CA VAL A 197 1.93 6.48 -10.57
C VAL A 197 3.40 6.07 -10.69
N LYS A 198 4.28 6.86 -10.11
CA LYS A 198 5.70 6.53 -10.07
C LYS A 198 5.94 5.45 -9.03
N THR A 199 6.65 4.42 -9.41
CA THR A 199 7.07 3.30 -8.57
C THR A 199 8.56 3.08 -8.77
N GLY A 200 9.31 2.71 -7.72
CA GLY A 200 10.75 2.71 -7.92
C GLY A 200 11.56 2.05 -6.81
N TYR A 201 12.84 2.38 -6.80
CA TYR A 201 13.85 1.86 -5.90
C TYR A 201 14.97 2.90 -5.67
N LEU A 202 15.81 2.66 -4.66
CA LEU A 202 17.01 3.46 -4.42
C LEU A 202 18.26 2.68 -4.78
N LEU A 203 19.22 3.39 -5.38
CA LEU A 203 20.62 2.99 -5.41
C LEU A 203 21.38 3.85 -4.43
N ILE A 204 22.16 3.22 -3.54
CA ILE A 204 22.91 3.86 -2.47
C ILE A 204 24.40 3.57 -2.74
N ASP A 205 25.18 4.60 -2.88
CA ASP A 205 26.62 4.50 -3.13
C ASP A 205 27.41 4.23 -1.84
N ASP A 206 28.70 3.94 -1.98
CA ASP A 206 29.59 3.59 -0.87
C ASP A 206 29.84 4.78 0.09
N ASP A 207 29.56 6.01 -0.34
CA ASP A 207 29.57 7.23 0.47
C ASP A 207 28.21 7.61 1.09
N TRP A 208 27.23 6.70 0.97
CA TRP A 208 25.85 6.87 1.42
C TRP A 208 25.03 7.93 0.67
N SER A 209 25.55 8.49 -0.40
CA SER A 209 24.71 9.22 -1.35
C SER A 209 23.73 8.25 -2.03
N TRP A 210 22.55 8.74 -2.35
CA TRP A 210 21.53 7.89 -2.93
C TRP A 210 20.83 8.56 -4.11
N THR A 211 20.33 7.73 -5.02
CA THR A 211 19.52 8.16 -6.16
C THR A 211 18.28 7.29 -6.26
N TRP A 212 17.14 7.93 -6.55
CA TRP A 212 15.90 7.23 -6.80
C TRP A 212 15.73 6.95 -8.30
N HIS A 213 15.25 5.75 -8.63
CA HIS A 213 15.04 5.31 -10.00
C HIS A 213 13.62 4.74 -10.14
N GLU A 214 12.98 5.06 -11.27
CA GLU A 214 11.64 4.59 -11.57
C GLU A 214 11.67 3.18 -12.19
N PHE A 215 10.72 2.33 -11.80
CA PHE A 215 10.44 1.08 -12.48
C PHE A 215 9.42 1.28 -13.59
N ASP A 216 9.72 0.78 -14.78
CA ASP A 216 8.73 0.58 -15.83
C ASP A 216 8.15 -0.84 -15.70
N LEU A 217 7.01 -0.93 -15.01
CA LEU A 217 6.30 -2.18 -14.69
C LEU A 217 4.78 -2.01 -14.90
N PRO A 218 4.06 -3.10 -15.22
CA PRO A 218 2.61 -3.06 -15.35
C PRO A 218 1.94 -2.58 -14.06
N GLN A 219 0.94 -1.69 -14.18
CA GLN A 219 0.23 -1.12 -13.05
C GLN A 219 -1.24 -1.54 -13.00
N LEU A 220 -1.82 -1.43 -11.82
CA LEU A 220 -3.24 -1.62 -11.57
C LEU A 220 -3.97 -0.29 -11.74
N LEU A 221 -4.82 -0.20 -12.76
CA LEU A 221 -5.54 1.02 -13.09
C LEU A 221 -7.05 0.84 -12.94
N ARG A 222 -7.73 1.91 -12.57
CA ARG A 222 -9.19 1.99 -12.45
C ARG A 222 -9.69 3.19 -13.25
N LYS A 223 -10.62 2.96 -14.16
CA LYS A 223 -11.22 4.01 -14.98
C LYS A 223 -12.73 4.03 -14.82
N THR A 224 -13.30 5.23 -14.82
CA THR A 224 -14.74 5.41 -14.88
C THR A 224 -15.12 5.59 -16.37
N VAL A 225 -16.11 4.83 -16.83
CA VAL A 225 -16.60 4.87 -18.21
C VAL A 225 -18.11 5.07 -18.23
N SER A 226 -18.62 5.65 -19.33
CA SER A 226 -20.05 5.92 -19.51
C SER A 226 -20.78 4.75 -20.15
N SER A 227 -20.05 3.86 -20.82
CA SER A 227 -20.61 2.66 -21.44
C SER A 227 -19.65 1.48 -21.35
N THR A 228 -20.20 0.27 -21.53
CA THR A 228 -19.42 -0.97 -21.55
C THR A 228 -18.56 -1.11 -22.80
N GLU A 229 -18.86 -0.36 -23.87
CA GLU A 229 -18.09 -0.35 -25.12
C GLU A 229 -16.72 0.31 -24.94
N GLU A 230 -16.58 1.18 -23.95
CA GLU A 230 -15.32 1.84 -23.58
C GLU A 230 -14.37 0.93 -22.79
N MET A 231 -14.82 -0.26 -22.39
CA MET A 231 -14.01 -1.22 -21.62
C MET A 231 -13.06 -1.95 -22.57
N VAL A 232 -11.80 -1.53 -22.57
CA VAL A 232 -10.75 -2.12 -23.40
C VAL A 232 -9.76 -2.88 -22.54
N GLN A 233 -9.47 -4.13 -22.90
CA GLN A 233 -8.39 -4.87 -22.27
C GLN A 233 -7.04 -4.25 -22.65
N THR A 234 -6.22 -3.96 -21.65
CA THR A 234 -4.87 -3.43 -21.87
C THR A 234 -3.86 -4.57 -21.87
N GLU A 235 -2.86 -4.49 -22.76
CA GLU A 235 -1.81 -5.52 -22.87
C GLU A 235 -0.75 -5.37 -21.76
N TRP A 236 -0.49 -4.15 -21.30
CA TRP A 236 0.55 -3.85 -20.31
C TRP A 236 -0.03 -3.67 -18.92
N HIS A 237 -0.80 -2.59 -18.69
CA HIS A 237 -1.46 -2.36 -17.41
C HIS A 237 -2.72 -3.23 -17.28
N HIS A 238 -3.05 -3.67 -16.07
CA HIS A 238 -4.36 -4.25 -15.81
C HIS A 238 -5.32 -3.15 -15.38
N THR A 239 -6.35 -2.92 -16.19
CA THR A 239 -7.35 -1.87 -15.96
C THR A 239 -8.69 -2.48 -15.63
N ILE A 240 -9.30 -2.05 -14.52
CA ILE A 240 -10.71 -2.32 -14.22
C ILE A 240 -11.56 -1.07 -14.47
N TYR A 241 -12.85 -1.29 -14.72
CA TYR A 241 -13.78 -0.25 -15.08
C TYR A 241 -14.91 -0.12 -14.08
N GLU A 242 -15.23 1.13 -13.72
CA GLU A 242 -16.45 1.50 -13.00
C GLU A 242 -17.39 2.13 -14.03
N VAL A 243 -18.61 1.62 -14.15
CA VAL A 243 -19.59 2.18 -15.09
C VAL A 243 -20.38 3.28 -14.41
N GLU A 244 -20.41 4.47 -15.04
CA GLU A 244 -21.23 5.59 -14.61
C GLU A 244 -22.62 5.47 -15.23
N GLY A 245 -23.66 5.26 -14.41
CA GLY A 245 -25.03 5.08 -14.88
C GLY A 245 -25.94 4.44 -13.84
N ASP A 246 -27.03 3.86 -14.31
CA ASP A 246 -27.94 3.11 -13.47
C ASP A 246 -27.55 1.62 -13.36
N VAL A 247 -27.98 0.96 -12.28
CA VAL A 247 -27.75 -0.48 -12.09
C VAL A 247 -28.34 -1.30 -13.24
N SER A 248 -29.41 -0.79 -13.89
CA SER A 248 -30.01 -1.39 -15.08
C SER A 248 -29.07 -1.50 -16.27
N ASP A 249 -28.12 -0.57 -16.41
CA ASP A 249 -27.14 -0.54 -17.51
C ASP A 249 -26.17 -1.71 -17.42
N LEU A 250 -25.99 -2.27 -16.23
CA LEU A 250 -25.15 -3.45 -15.98
C LEU A 250 -25.91 -4.79 -16.12
N SER A 251 -27.22 -4.76 -16.35
CA SER A 251 -28.06 -5.98 -16.36
C SER A 251 -27.66 -7.00 -17.44
N GLY A 252 -27.07 -6.53 -18.54
CA GLY A 252 -26.55 -7.36 -19.65
C GLY A 252 -25.07 -7.69 -19.59
N VAL A 253 -24.34 -7.14 -18.61
CA VAL A 253 -22.86 -7.29 -18.53
C VAL A 253 -22.50 -8.55 -17.75
N LYS A 254 -21.78 -9.47 -18.41
CA LYS A 254 -21.24 -10.66 -17.75
C LYS A 254 -20.12 -10.26 -16.75
N ASN A 255 -20.02 -11.01 -15.66
CA ASN A 255 -18.89 -10.89 -14.74
C ASN A 255 -17.58 -11.11 -15.51
N SER A 256 -16.64 -10.19 -15.36
CA SER A 256 -15.29 -10.32 -15.89
C SER A 256 -14.29 -9.69 -14.93
N ASP A 257 -13.01 -10.01 -15.10
CA ASP A 257 -11.92 -9.40 -14.34
C ASP A 257 -11.70 -7.92 -14.70
N LEU A 258 -12.35 -7.44 -15.77
CA LEU A 258 -12.33 -6.03 -16.20
C LEU A 258 -13.42 -5.18 -15.53
N LEU A 259 -14.37 -5.78 -14.82
CA LEU A 259 -15.51 -5.07 -14.25
C LEU A 259 -15.45 -5.04 -12.72
N ASP A 260 -15.26 -3.87 -12.15
CA ASP A 260 -15.60 -3.63 -10.75
C ASP A 260 -17.09 -3.23 -10.69
N LYS A 261 -17.92 -4.06 -10.06
CA LYS A 261 -19.38 -3.86 -9.95
C LYS A 261 -19.73 -2.66 -9.07
N LYS A 262 -19.20 -1.52 -9.38
CA LYS A 262 -19.48 -0.27 -8.69
C LYS A 262 -20.13 0.68 -9.67
N VAL A 263 -21.45 0.83 -9.53
CA VAL A 263 -22.20 1.88 -10.23
C VAL A 263 -21.92 3.19 -9.51
N ILE A 264 -21.28 4.12 -10.20
CA ILE A 264 -21.18 5.49 -9.73
C ILE A 264 -22.40 6.22 -10.25
N LYS A 265 -23.33 6.59 -9.37
CA LYS A 265 -24.42 7.49 -9.75
C LYS A 265 -23.80 8.78 -10.28
N ARG A 266 -24.27 9.26 -11.43
CA ARG A 266 -23.95 10.61 -11.90
C ARG A 266 -24.21 11.56 -10.72
N LYS A 267 -23.28 12.45 -10.45
CA LYS A 267 -23.57 13.61 -9.62
C LYS A 267 -24.69 14.35 -10.32
N THR A 268 -25.92 14.20 -9.83
CA THR A 268 -26.95 15.17 -10.13
C THR A 268 -26.39 16.52 -9.69
N GLU A 269 -26.46 17.54 -10.56
CA GLU A 269 -26.05 18.90 -10.25
C GLU A 269 -26.97 19.57 -9.21
N ALA A 270 -27.72 18.80 -8.47
CA ALA A 270 -28.47 19.26 -7.30
C ALA A 270 -27.48 19.62 -6.20
N THR A 271 -26.97 20.84 -6.29
CA THR A 271 -26.25 21.46 -5.18
C THR A 271 -27.28 21.68 -4.08
N LEU A 272 -27.18 20.94 -2.97
CA LEU A 272 -27.90 21.29 -1.76
C LEU A 272 -27.44 22.67 -1.33
N ILE A 273 -28.32 23.66 -1.46
CA ILE A 273 -28.07 25.00 -0.92
C ILE A 273 -28.56 24.95 0.53
N LEU A 274 -27.66 24.59 1.44
CA LEU A 274 -27.92 24.67 2.88
C LEU A 274 -27.65 26.11 3.33
N ASP A 275 -28.66 26.74 3.91
CA ASP A 275 -28.52 28.03 4.59
C ASP A 275 -27.95 27.79 6.00
N LYS A 276 -27.07 28.66 6.46
CA LYS A 276 -26.47 28.59 7.82
C LYS A 276 -27.50 28.68 8.97
N GLU A 277 -28.71 29.14 8.67
CA GLU A 277 -29.78 29.25 9.63
C GLU A 277 -30.78 28.08 9.62
N MET A 278 -30.58 27.10 8.72
CA MET A 278 -31.42 25.91 8.66
C MET A 278 -31.24 25.02 9.90
N THR A 279 -32.34 24.48 10.38
CA THR A 279 -32.31 23.42 11.40
C THR A 279 -31.89 22.09 10.78
N ILE A 280 -31.39 21.15 11.60
CA ILE A 280 -31.00 19.79 11.14
C ILE A 280 -32.19 19.06 10.49
N GLU A 281 -33.43 19.30 10.97
CA GLU A 281 -34.65 18.76 10.36
C GLU A 281 -34.90 19.32 8.96
N GLU A 282 -34.64 20.61 8.75
CA GLU A 282 -34.77 21.27 7.44
C GLU A 282 -33.69 20.80 6.49
N GLU A 283 -32.42 20.71 6.94
CA GLU A 283 -31.33 20.15 6.15
C GLU A 283 -31.58 18.71 5.74
N LEU A 284 -32.11 17.88 6.67
CA LEU A 284 -32.52 16.50 6.39
C LEU A 284 -33.65 16.46 5.36
N GLY A 285 -34.62 17.37 5.46
CA GLY A 285 -35.73 17.52 4.52
C GLY A 285 -35.24 17.80 3.09
N GLU A 286 -34.34 18.76 2.94
CA GLU A 286 -33.72 19.11 1.68
C GLU A 286 -32.95 17.89 1.11
N TYR A 287 -32.14 17.23 1.93
CA TYR A 287 -31.39 16.06 1.51
C TYR A 287 -32.31 14.92 1.02
N LEU A 288 -33.39 14.62 1.77
CA LEU A 288 -34.32 13.56 1.42
C LEU A 288 -35.11 13.88 0.13
N SER A 289 -35.44 15.16 -0.07
CA SER A 289 -36.22 15.61 -1.24
C SER A 289 -35.35 15.72 -2.49
N TYR A 290 -34.18 16.38 -2.42
CA TYR A 290 -33.38 16.70 -3.59
C TYR A 290 -32.29 15.68 -3.91
N ILE A 291 -31.71 15.01 -2.92
CA ILE A 291 -30.65 14.02 -3.17
C ILE A 291 -31.21 12.61 -3.30
N LEU A 292 -32.18 12.26 -2.43
CA LEU A 292 -32.81 10.94 -2.48
C LEU A 292 -34.12 10.92 -3.30
N GLU A 293 -34.58 12.09 -3.79
CA GLU A 293 -35.78 12.24 -4.62
C GLU A 293 -37.02 11.54 -4.03
N LEU A 294 -37.17 11.58 -2.69
CA LEU A 294 -38.29 10.96 -2.02
C LEU A 294 -39.52 11.86 -2.13
N ASP A 295 -40.70 11.22 -2.24
CA ASP A 295 -41.97 11.93 -2.21
C ASP A 295 -42.24 12.60 -0.84
N GLU A 296 -43.00 13.68 -0.86
CA GLU A 296 -43.27 14.54 0.33
C GLU A 296 -43.79 13.76 1.51
N THR A 297 -44.56 12.69 1.27
CA THR A 297 -45.16 11.85 2.32
C THR A 297 -44.10 11.04 3.05
N LYS A 298 -43.11 10.50 2.30
CA LYS A 298 -41.96 9.76 2.88
C LYS A 298 -41.05 10.69 3.65
N VAL A 299 -40.74 11.86 3.07
CA VAL A 299 -39.90 12.90 3.71
C VAL A 299 -40.50 13.30 5.06
N LYS A 300 -41.80 13.66 5.12
CA LYS A 300 -42.50 14.00 6.38
C LYS A 300 -42.46 12.88 7.42
N LYS A 301 -42.61 11.64 6.97
CA LYS A 301 -42.58 10.47 7.87
C LYS A 301 -41.18 10.27 8.47
N ILE A 302 -40.12 10.40 7.66
CA ILE A 302 -38.75 10.21 8.12
C ILE A 302 -38.33 11.34 9.08
N ILE A 303 -38.67 12.60 8.75
CA ILE A 303 -38.41 13.76 9.62
C ILE A 303 -39.16 13.61 10.95
N GLY A 304 -40.43 13.16 10.94
CA GLY A 304 -41.18 12.91 12.16
C GLY A 304 -40.49 11.91 13.09
N VAL A 305 -40.01 10.78 12.55
CA VAL A 305 -39.26 9.78 13.33
C VAL A 305 -37.93 10.35 13.86
N PHE A 306 -37.25 11.14 13.08
CA PHE A 306 -35.98 11.78 13.49
C PHE A 306 -36.22 12.75 14.65
N SER A 307 -37.20 13.68 14.53
CA SER A 307 -37.54 14.66 15.56
C SER A 307 -38.00 14.01 16.87
N ASP A 308 -38.78 12.94 16.79
CA ASP A 308 -39.24 12.20 17.98
C ASP A 308 -38.08 11.53 18.74
N ASN A 309 -37.09 10.97 18.02
CA ASN A 309 -35.93 10.36 18.63
C ASN A 309 -34.95 11.41 19.18
N SER A 310 -34.74 12.53 18.49
CA SER A 310 -33.89 13.65 18.94
C SER A 310 -34.45 14.26 20.24
N ARG A 311 -35.77 14.38 20.39
CA ARG A 311 -36.41 14.86 21.64
C ARG A 311 -36.18 13.91 22.80
N LYS A 312 -36.24 12.57 22.55
CA LYS A 312 -36.01 11.57 23.60
C LYS A 312 -34.57 11.55 24.08
N ALA A 313 -33.59 11.72 23.16
CA ALA A 313 -32.16 11.76 23.48
C ALA A 313 -31.76 13.01 24.28
N ASN A 314 -32.49 14.12 24.14
CA ASN A 314 -32.25 15.36 24.91
C ASN A 314 -32.97 15.39 26.28
N MET A 315 -33.71 14.33 26.64
CA MET A 315 -34.44 14.20 27.92
C MET A 315 -33.78 13.19 28.88
N GLU A 316 -32.75 12.47 28.44
CA GLU A 316 -31.84 11.64 29.24
C GLU A 316 -30.54 12.37 29.56
#